data_5954d538e76def969c093f261b75f21e
#
_entry.id   5954d538e76def969c093f261b75f21e
#
_cell.length_a   1.000
_cell.length_b   1.000
_cell.length_c   1.000
_cell.angle_alpha   90.00
_cell.angle_beta   90.00
_cell.angle_gamma   90.00
#
_symmetry.space_group_name_H-M   'P 1'
#
loop_
_entity.id
_entity.type
_entity.pdbx_description
1 polymer ?
#
loop_
_entity_poly.entity_id
_entity_poly.type
_entity_poly.pdbx_seq_one_letter_code
_entity_poly.pdbx_strand_id
1 'polypeptide(L)'
;GGYGYCHYLFVTDNSPLPWTACAFIAYMTCTADGFSAWGKDMGGYSSNPTVAEETEANFHHSIGGMAEDGTTVEFAAKNDRGYEWWTTNGKLVLEDPEYCADVAFTVGSWIEMLSKYSAG
;
A
#
# COMPACT_ATOMS: atom_id res chain seq x y z
N GLY A 1 -8.72 -13.77 8.41
CA GLY A 1 -8.46 -12.35 8.52
C GLY A 1 -7.47 -11.84 7.50
N GLY A 2 -7.38 -10.54 7.36
CA GLY A 2 -6.41 -9.86 6.52
C GLY A 2 -5.35 -9.16 7.36
N TYR A 3 -4.18 -8.94 6.78
CA TYR A 3 -3.13 -8.10 7.32
C TYR A 3 -3.16 -6.77 6.59
N GLY A 4 -3.23 -5.67 7.33
CA GLY A 4 -3.27 -4.31 6.81
C GLY A 4 -2.02 -3.54 7.19
N TYR A 5 -1.40 -2.90 6.23
CA TYR A 5 -0.29 -1.99 6.43
C TYR A 5 -0.52 -0.71 5.61
N CYS A 6 0.09 0.36 6.02
CA CYS A 6 -0.03 1.64 5.34
C CYS A 6 1.22 1.96 4.52
N HIS A 7 1.00 2.47 3.32
CA HIS A 7 2.04 3.19 2.59
C HIS A 7 2.01 4.65 3.01
N TYR A 8 3.18 5.24 3.20
CA TYR A 8 3.34 6.60 3.66
C TYR A 8 3.98 7.47 2.58
N LEU A 9 3.49 8.69 2.45
CA LEU A 9 4.10 9.74 1.64
C LEU A 9 4.69 10.80 2.59
N PHE A 10 5.88 11.23 2.32
CA PHE A 10 6.53 12.27 3.12
C PHE A 10 7.38 13.20 2.24
N VAL A 11 7.61 14.40 2.75
CA VAL A 11 8.50 15.38 2.11
C VAL A 11 9.86 15.29 2.77
N THR A 12 10.91 15.15 1.98
CA THR A 12 12.29 15.11 2.50
C THR A 12 12.74 16.52 2.92
N ASP A 13 13.57 16.62 3.96
CA ASP A 13 14.05 17.90 4.50
C ASP A 13 14.79 18.75 3.48
N ASN A 14 15.45 18.11 2.53
CA ASN A 14 16.22 18.78 1.48
C ASN A 14 15.42 18.98 0.17
N SER A 15 14.11 18.84 0.21
CA SER A 15 13.27 19.07 -0.96
C SER A 15 13.42 20.53 -1.44
N PRO A 16 13.74 20.78 -2.71
CA PRO A 16 13.83 22.14 -3.25
C PRO A 16 12.44 22.81 -3.38
N LEU A 17 11.37 22.04 -3.36
CA LEU A 17 9.98 22.51 -3.53
C LEU A 17 9.04 21.86 -2.50
N PRO A 18 9.23 22.09 -1.20
CA PRO A 18 8.49 21.38 -0.15
C PRO A 18 6.99 21.64 -0.22
N TRP A 19 6.57 22.86 -0.53
CA TRP A 19 5.14 23.21 -0.66
C TRP A 19 4.47 22.52 -1.85
N THR A 20 5.17 22.39 -2.97
CA THR A 20 4.68 21.62 -4.13
C THR A 20 4.56 20.15 -3.79
N ALA A 21 5.50 19.59 -3.07
CA ALA A 21 5.43 18.21 -2.59
C ALA A 21 4.26 18.01 -1.62
N CYS A 22 4.03 18.93 -0.69
CA CYS A 22 2.86 18.89 0.18
C CYS A 22 1.54 18.96 -0.62
N ALA A 23 1.46 19.83 -1.62
CA ALA A 23 0.27 19.93 -2.48
C ALA A 23 0.03 18.63 -3.28
N PHE A 24 1.09 17.99 -3.75
CA PHE A 24 1.01 16.69 -4.42
C PHE A 24 0.51 15.60 -3.47
N ILE A 25 1.03 15.53 -2.24
CA ILE A 25 0.58 14.58 -1.23
C ILE A 25 -0.90 14.82 -0.91
N ALA A 26 -1.31 16.09 -0.72
CA ALA A 26 -2.71 16.43 -0.47
C ALA A 26 -3.61 16.01 -1.65
N TYR A 27 -3.19 16.24 -2.88
CA TYR A 27 -3.92 15.78 -4.06
C TYR A 27 -4.07 14.25 -4.08
N MET A 28 -2.98 13.52 -3.84
CA MET A 28 -2.96 12.05 -3.83
C MET A 28 -3.81 11.44 -2.71
N THR A 29 -3.90 12.10 -1.56
CA THR A 29 -4.57 11.53 -0.37
C THR A 29 -5.98 12.04 -0.12
N CYS A 30 -6.32 13.20 -0.69
CA CYS A 30 -7.60 13.87 -0.40
C CYS A 30 -8.55 13.94 -1.60
N THR A 31 -8.15 13.44 -2.78
CA THR A 31 -9.01 13.45 -3.96
C THR A 31 -9.09 12.06 -4.60
N ALA A 32 -10.27 11.72 -5.15
CA ALA A 32 -10.48 10.48 -5.87
C ALA A 32 -9.59 10.41 -7.14
N ASP A 33 -9.49 11.50 -7.89
CA ASP A 33 -8.67 11.58 -9.09
C ASP A 33 -7.18 11.33 -8.79
N GLY A 34 -6.66 11.95 -7.73
CA GLY A 34 -5.27 11.80 -7.34
C GLY A 34 -4.94 10.39 -6.85
N PHE A 35 -5.85 9.77 -6.12
CA PHE A 35 -5.66 8.43 -5.59
C PHE A 35 -5.90 7.33 -6.62
N SER A 36 -6.88 7.51 -7.53
CA SER A 36 -7.36 6.44 -8.42
C SER A 36 -6.27 5.79 -9.27
N ALA A 37 -5.38 6.59 -9.84
CA ALA A 37 -4.31 6.06 -10.68
C ALA A 37 -3.39 5.11 -9.90
N TRP A 38 -2.99 5.53 -8.71
CA TRP A 38 -2.10 4.75 -7.84
C TRP A 38 -2.84 3.58 -7.18
N GLY A 39 -4.04 3.83 -6.62
CA GLY A 39 -4.84 2.82 -5.94
C GLY A 39 -5.25 1.67 -6.85
N LYS A 40 -5.56 1.97 -8.12
CA LYS A 40 -5.88 0.98 -9.12
C LYS A 40 -4.71 0.01 -9.39
N ASP A 41 -3.51 0.54 -9.55
CA ASP A 41 -2.34 -0.28 -9.88
C ASP A 41 -1.83 -1.06 -8.66
N MET A 42 -1.92 -0.48 -7.47
CA MET A 42 -1.44 -1.11 -6.24
C MET A 42 -2.47 -2.03 -5.57
N GLY A 43 -3.74 -1.95 -5.96
CA GLY A 43 -4.81 -2.73 -5.35
C GLY A 43 -5.05 -2.39 -3.87
N GLY A 44 -4.85 -1.13 -3.49
CA GLY A 44 -5.01 -0.66 -2.12
C GLY A 44 -6.18 0.31 -1.93
N TYR A 45 -6.69 0.40 -0.72
CA TYR A 45 -7.68 1.39 -0.34
C TYR A 45 -7.02 2.69 0.14
N SER A 46 -7.69 3.82 -0.10
CA SER A 46 -7.29 5.09 0.52
C SER A 46 -7.48 5.02 2.05
N SER A 47 -6.56 5.61 2.81
CA SER A 47 -6.75 5.84 4.23
C SER A 47 -7.76 6.97 4.54
N ASN A 48 -8.11 7.77 3.54
CA ASN A 48 -9.18 8.75 3.62
C ASN A 48 -10.52 8.05 3.32
N PRO A 49 -11.47 7.96 4.27
CA PRO A 49 -12.70 7.20 4.09
C PRO A 49 -13.53 7.66 2.89
N THR A 50 -13.64 8.97 2.67
CA THR A 50 -14.39 9.51 1.53
C THR A 50 -13.77 9.10 0.20
N VAL A 51 -12.45 9.21 0.08
CA VAL A 51 -11.73 8.80 -1.13
C VAL A 51 -11.80 7.29 -1.32
N ALA A 52 -11.73 6.50 -0.25
CA ALA A 52 -11.88 5.06 -0.30
C ALA A 52 -13.25 4.65 -0.85
N GLU A 53 -14.32 5.28 -0.37
CA GLU A 53 -15.69 5.04 -0.85
C GLU A 53 -15.85 5.43 -2.33
N GLU A 54 -15.37 6.60 -2.72
CA GLU A 54 -15.44 7.08 -4.11
C GLU A 54 -14.64 6.22 -5.10
N THR A 55 -13.57 5.58 -4.64
CA THR A 55 -12.65 4.80 -5.48
C THR A 55 -12.80 3.29 -5.33
N GLU A 56 -13.71 2.81 -4.49
CA GLU A 56 -13.91 1.38 -4.23
C GLU A 56 -14.18 0.57 -5.49
N ALA A 57 -14.99 1.11 -6.42
CA ALA A 57 -15.28 0.45 -7.68
C ALA A 57 -14.03 0.23 -8.56
N ASN A 58 -13.02 1.09 -8.43
CA ASN A 58 -11.75 0.94 -9.15
C ASN A 58 -10.91 -0.22 -8.60
N PHE A 59 -10.97 -0.46 -7.30
CA PHE A 59 -10.26 -1.57 -6.65
C PHE A 59 -10.75 -2.93 -7.14
N HIS A 60 -12.05 -3.10 -7.33
CA HIS A 60 -12.65 -4.35 -7.81
C HIS A 60 -12.23 -4.74 -9.24
N HIS A 61 -11.68 -3.81 -10.01
CA HIS A 61 -11.46 -3.99 -11.44
C HIS A 61 -10.04 -4.35 -11.85
N SER A 62 -9.04 -4.24 -10.98
CA SER A 62 -7.67 -4.45 -11.47
C SER A 62 -6.64 -4.72 -10.40
N ILE A 63 -6.42 -5.97 -10.14
CA ILE A 63 -5.07 -6.41 -9.82
C ILE A 63 -4.50 -6.93 -11.13
N GLY A 64 -3.72 -6.09 -11.82
CA GLY A 64 -3.06 -6.46 -13.07
C GLY A 64 -1.82 -7.28 -12.78
N GLY A 65 -1.62 -8.35 -13.52
CA GLY A 65 -0.39 -9.14 -13.55
C GLY A 65 0.05 -9.36 -15.00
N MET A 66 1.33 -9.63 -15.21
CA MET A 66 1.84 -10.04 -16.51
C MET A 66 1.89 -11.57 -16.55
N ALA A 67 1.21 -12.18 -17.55
CA ALA A 67 1.34 -13.60 -17.81
C ALA A 67 2.72 -13.93 -18.40
N GLU A 68 3.11 -15.21 -18.37
CA GLU A 68 4.40 -15.68 -18.91
C GLU A 68 4.60 -15.34 -20.40
N ASP A 69 3.53 -15.20 -21.16
CA ASP A 69 3.54 -14.81 -22.57
C ASP A 69 3.65 -13.29 -22.80
N GLY A 70 3.77 -12.50 -21.74
CA GLY A 70 3.86 -11.04 -21.79
C GLY A 70 2.52 -10.33 -21.96
N THR A 71 1.40 -11.04 -21.90
CA THR A 71 0.08 -10.42 -21.92
C THR A 71 -0.30 -9.93 -20.53
N THR A 72 -1.07 -8.84 -20.47
CA THR A 72 -1.61 -8.34 -19.21
C THR A 72 -2.82 -9.19 -18.82
N VAL A 73 -2.78 -9.79 -17.64
CA VAL A 73 -3.89 -10.54 -17.07
C VAL A 73 -4.55 -9.70 -15.98
N GLU A 74 -5.83 -9.40 -16.13
CA GLU A 74 -6.62 -8.79 -15.08
C GLU A 74 -7.12 -9.88 -14.13
N PHE A 75 -6.71 -9.78 -12.87
CA PHE A 75 -7.24 -10.64 -11.82
C PHE A 75 -8.34 -9.88 -11.08
N ALA A 76 -9.56 -10.38 -11.14
CA ALA A 76 -10.56 -9.95 -10.18
C ALA A 76 -10.13 -10.43 -8.79
N ALA A 77 -10.08 -9.53 -7.82
CA ALA A 77 -9.83 -9.88 -6.43
C ALA A 77 -11.00 -10.73 -5.92
N LYS A 78 -10.89 -12.05 -6.03
CA LYS A 78 -11.98 -13.00 -5.70
C LYS A 78 -12.45 -12.92 -4.25
N ASN A 79 -11.65 -12.32 -3.37
CA ASN A 79 -11.91 -12.21 -1.93
C ASN A 79 -12.03 -10.76 -1.47
N ASP A 80 -12.11 -9.80 -2.38
CA ASP A 80 -12.35 -8.43 -1.98
C ASP A 80 -13.78 -8.29 -1.44
N ARG A 81 -13.85 -7.78 -0.25
CA ARG A 81 -15.10 -7.61 0.51
C ARG A 81 -15.55 -6.16 0.58
N GLY A 82 -14.77 -5.24 0.00
CA GLY A 82 -14.99 -3.81 0.11
C GLY A 82 -14.40 -3.19 1.39
N TYR A 83 -14.14 -1.89 1.30
CA TYR A 83 -13.52 -1.12 2.38
C TYR A 83 -14.28 -1.22 3.72
N GLU A 84 -15.61 -1.05 3.68
CA GLU A 84 -16.45 -1.09 4.87
C GLU A 84 -16.37 -2.44 5.60
N TRP A 85 -16.36 -3.53 4.85
CA TRP A 85 -16.28 -4.86 5.44
C TRP A 85 -14.99 -5.06 6.24
N TRP A 86 -13.86 -4.62 5.70
CA TRP A 86 -12.55 -4.74 6.35
C TRP A 86 -12.46 -3.89 7.61
N THR A 87 -13.01 -2.68 7.58
CA THR A 87 -12.92 -1.73 8.69
C THR A 87 -13.92 -2.00 9.80
N THR A 88 -15.10 -2.57 9.49
CA THR A 88 -16.17 -2.77 10.47
C THR A 88 -16.22 -4.17 11.08
N ASN A 89 -15.73 -5.19 10.40
CA ASN A 89 -15.85 -6.57 10.87
C ASN A 89 -14.69 -7.06 11.74
N GLY A 90 -13.72 -6.21 12.07
CA GLY A 90 -12.60 -6.57 12.94
C GLY A 90 -11.74 -7.73 12.42
N LYS A 91 -11.76 -7.96 11.11
CA LYS A 91 -11.00 -9.04 10.45
C LYS A 91 -9.63 -8.57 9.98
N LEU A 92 -9.36 -7.29 10.06
CA LEU A 92 -8.10 -6.68 9.68
C LEU A 92 -7.20 -6.58 10.90
N VAL A 93 -6.01 -7.15 10.81
CA VAL A 93 -4.93 -6.93 11.75
C VAL A 93 -4.05 -5.83 11.17
N LEU A 94 -4.06 -4.67 11.81
CA LEU A 94 -3.21 -3.55 11.39
C LEU A 94 -1.78 -3.76 11.86
N GLU A 95 -0.85 -3.34 11.02
CA GLU A 95 0.56 -3.27 11.38
C GLU A 95 0.76 -2.35 12.59
N ASP A 96 1.51 -2.85 13.57
CA ASP A 96 1.96 -2.05 14.71
C ASP A 96 3.35 -1.46 14.37
N PRO A 97 3.46 -0.13 14.23
CA PRO A 97 4.73 0.51 13.84
C PRO A 97 5.87 0.28 14.84
N GLU A 98 5.58 0.21 16.13
CA GLU A 98 6.57 -0.03 17.17
C GLU A 98 7.11 -1.46 17.08
N TYR A 99 6.21 -2.42 16.98
CA TYR A 99 6.58 -3.83 16.77
C TYR A 99 7.37 -4.03 15.47
N CYS A 100 6.95 -3.38 14.40
CA CYS A 100 7.65 -3.48 13.12
C CYS A 100 9.05 -2.87 13.17
N ALA A 101 9.25 -1.77 13.89
CA ALA A 101 10.58 -1.18 14.10
C ALA A 101 11.52 -2.14 14.86
N ASP A 102 11.02 -2.78 15.92
CA ASP A 102 11.79 -3.76 16.69
C ASP A 102 12.14 -5.01 15.87
N VAL A 103 11.18 -5.51 15.10
CA VAL A 103 11.39 -6.68 14.24
C VAL A 103 12.32 -6.35 13.07
N ALA A 104 12.24 -5.14 12.51
CA ALA A 104 13.11 -4.73 11.41
C ALA A 104 14.60 -4.78 11.79
N PHE A 105 14.93 -4.37 13.01
CA PHE A 105 16.29 -4.49 13.53
C PHE A 105 16.75 -5.95 13.61
N THR A 106 15.88 -6.82 14.09
CA THR A 106 16.16 -8.27 14.19
C THR A 106 16.32 -8.92 12.82
N VAL A 107 15.42 -8.59 11.88
CA VAL A 107 15.47 -9.09 10.49
C VAL A 107 16.73 -8.62 9.78
N GLY A 108 17.12 -7.34 9.96
CA GLY A 108 18.36 -6.80 9.42
C GLY A 108 19.58 -7.58 9.89
N SER A 109 19.63 -7.90 11.18
CA SER A 109 20.71 -8.73 11.77
C SER A 109 20.72 -10.15 11.22
N TRP A 110 19.55 -10.75 10.98
CA TRP A 110 19.42 -12.07 10.35
C TRP A 110 19.91 -12.07 8.89
N ILE A 111 19.54 -11.06 8.12
CA ILE A 111 20.00 -10.91 6.73
C ILE A 111 21.52 -10.76 6.67
N GLU A 112 22.09 -9.95 7.55
CA GLU A 112 23.52 -9.76 7.64
C GLU A 112 24.24 -11.07 8.00
N MET A 113 23.70 -11.82 8.96
CA MET A 113 24.23 -13.11 9.35
C MET A 113 24.16 -14.13 8.19
N LEU A 114 23.01 -14.24 7.53
CA LEU A 114 22.83 -15.14 6.39
C LEU A 114 23.76 -14.79 5.23
N SER A 115 24.00 -13.50 4.97
CA SER A 115 24.92 -13.05 3.93
C SER A 115 26.36 -13.50 4.20
N LYS A 116 26.79 -13.52 5.47
CA LYS A 116 28.11 -14.01 5.87
C LYS A 116 28.26 -15.52 5.65
N TYR A 117 27.19 -16.30 5.82
CA TYR A 117 27.20 -17.74 5.60
C TYR A 117 27.06 -18.16 4.14
N SER A 118 26.40 -17.35 3.32
CA SER A 118 26.22 -17.66 1.89
C SER A 118 27.38 -17.19 1.01
N ALA A 119 28.32 -16.42 1.53
CA ALA A 119 29.51 -15.96 0.83
C ALA A 119 30.73 -16.92 0.97
N GLY A 120 30.51 -18.05 1.61
CA GLY A 120 31.57 -19.10 1.86
C GLY A 120 31.47 -20.25 0.83
#